data_48b4d59eb9d1941d8043dc6c4df161b3
#
_entry.id   48b4d59eb9d1941d8043dc6c4df161b3
#
_cell.length_a   1.000
_cell.length_b   1.000
_cell.length_c   1.000
_cell.angle_alpha   90.00
_cell.angle_beta   90.00
_cell.angle_gamma   90.00
#
_symmetry.space_group_name_H-M   'P 1'
#
loop_
_entity.id
_entity.type
_entity.pdbx_description
1 polymer ?
#
loop_
_entity_poly.entity_id
_entity_poly.type
_entity_poly.pdbx_seq_one_letter_code
_entity_poly.pdbx_strand_id
1 'polypeptide(L)'
;MFKKTDEELIKAFDSAKTREDIANLLEISDKSLRYFLFVERPEYMYKTFKIPKRRGGTREIHAPINKWRNLQRKLAYVLALKYRPKVCAYGFIKNKNILDNASKHVKKSEILNIDLKDFFTQFHFGRIVGMLKAKPYSLGEEAARTIAQITCLNGVLPQGAPTSPILTNMLCSPLDNQLMQYAKKHALVYTRYADDITFSSFGKSISENIVFSVDNKLHLSDSLVNIFVKNSLKINEEKISLKTKQRRQEVTGIIVNKFPNIKREYYKNIRALLHMF
;
A
#
# COMPACT_ATOMS: atom_id res chain seq x y z
N MET A 1 -23.75 1.02 -7.34
CA MET A 1 -23.83 2.21 -6.48
C MET A 1 -24.58 1.77 -5.23
N PHE A 2 -24.28 2.31 -4.06
CA PHE A 2 -25.05 2.05 -2.83
C PHE A 2 -26.38 2.80 -2.84
N LYS A 3 -27.38 2.22 -2.17
CA LYS A 3 -28.64 2.90 -1.86
C LYS A 3 -28.50 3.75 -0.57
N LYS A 4 -27.65 3.28 0.37
CA LYS A 4 -27.35 3.92 1.64
C LYS A 4 -26.44 5.14 1.44
N THR A 5 -26.61 6.15 2.28
CA THR A 5 -25.71 7.32 2.38
C THR A 5 -24.37 6.91 3.02
N ASP A 6 -23.35 7.78 2.88
CA ASP A 6 -22.04 7.54 3.50
C ASP A 6 -22.13 7.45 5.02
N GLU A 7 -22.99 8.24 5.65
CA GLU A 7 -23.22 8.23 7.09
C GLU A 7 -23.87 6.92 7.55
N GLU A 8 -24.86 6.43 6.81
CA GLU A 8 -25.49 5.13 7.07
C GLU A 8 -24.51 3.97 6.89
N LEU A 9 -23.64 4.03 5.88
CA LEU A 9 -22.59 3.04 5.65
C LEU A 9 -21.57 3.02 6.78
N ILE A 10 -21.13 4.20 7.26
CA ILE A 10 -20.20 4.33 8.39
C ILE A 10 -20.85 3.74 9.65
N LYS A 11 -22.10 4.10 9.95
CA LYS A 11 -22.83 3.58 11.12
C LYS A 11 -23.02 2.07 11.06
N ALA A 12 -23.41 1.54 9.90
CA ALA A 12 -23.58 0.10 9.70
C ALA A 12 -22.24 -0.64 9.85
N PHE A 13 -21.13 -0.09 9.34
CA PHE A 13 -19.80 -0.65 9.55
C PHE A 13 -19.44 -0.68 11.04
N ASP A 14 -19.61 0.43 11.77
CA ASP A 14 -19.22 0.55 13.18
C ASP A 14 -20.02 -0.40 14.11
N SER A 15 -21.26 -0.74 13.73
CA SER A 15 -22.10 -1.65 14.50
C SER A 15 -21.97 -3.11 14.08
N ALA A 16 -21.23 -3.44 13.01
CA ALA A 16 -21.18 -4.76 12.43
C ALA A 16 -20.51 -5.80 13.34
N LYS A 17 -21.22 -6.89 13.65
CA LYS A 17 -20.76 -8.00 14.49
C LYS A 17 -20.76 -9.33 13.75
N THR A 18 -21.69 -9.54 12.84
CA THR A 18 -21.96 -10.80 12.17
C THR A 18 -21.69 -10.72 10.66
N ARG A 19 -21.68 -11.89 9.99
CA ARG A 19 -21.63 -11.96 8.51
C ARG A 19 -22.86 -11.30 7.89
N GLU A 20 -24.02 -11.47 8.50
CA GLU A 20 -25.26 -10.88 8.01
C GLU A 20 -25.20 -9.34 8.03
N ASP A 21 -24.58 -8.75 9.05
CA ASP A 21 -24.34 -7.31 9.09
C ASP A 21 -23.47 -6.85 7.90
N ILE A 22 -22.44 -7.64 7.55
CA ILE A 22 -21.60 -7.36 6.38
C ILE A 22 -22.38 -7.56 5.07
N ALA A 23 -23.23 -8.56 4.96
CA ALA A 23 -24.10 -8.72 3.80
C ALA A 23 -25.02 -7.51 3.63
N ASN A 24 -25.67 -7.06 4.70
CA ASN A 24 -26.55 -5.89 4.74
C ASN A 24 -25.79 -4.59 4.45
N LEU A 25 -24.56 -4.45 4.97
CA LEU A 25 -23.65 -3.33 4.67
C LEU A 25 -23.35 -3.25 3.16
N LEU A 26 -23.10 -4.39 2.53
CA LEU A 26 -22.75 -4.50 1.11
C LEU A 26 -23.97 -4.58 0.17
N GLU A 27 -25.17 -4.51 0.75
CA GLU A 27 -26.47 -4.59 0.02
C GLU A 27 -26.57 -5.84 -0.86
N ILE A 28 -26.28 -6.98 -0.26
CA ILE A 28 -26.50 -8.31 -0.84
C ILE A 28 -27.22 -9.21 0.18
N SER A 29 -27.87 -10.28 -0.26
CA SER A 29 -28.44 -11.25 0.66
C SER A 29 -27.36 -12.08 1.35
N ASP A 30 -27.57 -12.47 2.62
CA ASP A 30 -26.67 -13.38 3.33
C ASP A 30 -26.49 -14.71 2.56
N LYS A 31 -27.55 -15.23 1.94
CA LYS A 31 -27.50 -16.40 1.08
C LYS A 31 -26.49 -16.24 -0.07
N SER A 32 -26.48 -15.08 -0.74
CA SER A 32 -25.54 -14.79 -1.82
C SER A 32 -24.11 -14.65 -1.30
N LEU A 33 -23.92 -14.00 -0.13
CA LEU A 33 -22.60 -13.88 0.47
C LEU A 33 -22.05 -15.26 0.88
N ARG A 34 -22.86 -16.11 1.52
CA ARG A 34 -22.49 -17.49 1.87
C ARG A 34 -22.08 -18.30 0.65
N TYR A 35 -22.83 -18.19 -0.46
CA TYR A 35 -22.48 -18.85 -1.71
C TYR A 35 -21.08 -18.46 -2.18
N PHE A 36 -20.76 -17.17 -2.24
CA PHE A 36 -19.42 -16.71 -2.62
C PHE A 36 -18.32 -17.16 -1.67
N LEU A 37 -18.60 -17.20 -0.36
CA LEU A 37 -17.56 -17.51 0.62
C LEU A 37 -17.28 -19.01 0.78
N PHE A 38 -18.28 -19.88 0.53
CA PHE A 38 -18.20 -21.28 0.93
C PHE A 38 -18.50 -22.28 -0.21
N VAL A 39 -19.09 -21.83 -1.30
CA VAL A 39 -19.50 -22.70 -2.41
C VAL A 39 -18.73 -22.37 -3.70
N GLU A 40 -18.60 -21.09 -4.03
CA GLU A 40 -17.95 -20.68 -5.27
C GLU A 40 -16.43 -20.93 -5.19
N ARG A 41 -15.85 -21.41 -6.30
CA ARG A 41 -14.42 -21.69 -6.37
C ARG A 41 -13.64 -20.44 -6.76
N PRO A 42 -12.42 -20.23 -6.19
CA PRO A 42 -11.58 -19.07 -6.52
C PRO A 42 -11.30 -18.92 -8.02
N GLU A 43 -11.20 -20.02 -8.77
CA GLU A 43 -10.94 -20.00 -10.22
C GLU A 43 -12.07 -19.30 -10.99
N TYR A 44 -13.30 -19.32 -10.49
CA TYR A 44 -14.45 -18.63 -11.08
C TYR A 44 -14.63 -17.21 -10.56
N MET A 45 -13.89 -16.83 -9.52
CA MET A 45 -13.94 -15.49 -8.94
C MET A 45 -12.81 -14.58 -9.37
N TYR A 46 -11.67 -15.14 -9.82
CA TYR A 46 -10.48 -14.39 -10.20
C TYR A 46 -9.96 -14.77 -11.58
N LYS A 47 -9.51 -13.76 -12.33
CA LYS A 47 -8.68 -13.95 -13.52
C LYS A 47 -7.23 -13.75 -13.13
N THR A 48 -6.41 -14.79 -13.31
CA THR A 48 -4.97 -14.74 -13.03
C THR A 48 -4.21 -14.52 -14.34
N PHE A 49 -3.25 -13.56 -14.32
CA PHE A 49 -2.35 -13.31 -15.45
C PHE A 49 -1.03 -12.71 -14.97
N LYS A 50 0.00 -12.79 -15.81
CA LYS A 50 1.34 -12.28 -15.49
C LYS A 50 1.61 -10.98 -16.25
N ILE A 51 2.22 -10.02 -15.56
CA ILE A 51 2.69 -8.75 -16.14
C ILE A 51 4.21 -8.69 -16.00
N PRO A 52 4.97 -8.30 -17.05
CA PRO A 52 6.42 -8.15 -16.95
C PRO A 52 6.77 -7.03 -15.95
N LYS A 53 7.79 -7.29 -15.11
CA LYS A 53 8.39 -6.26 -14.24
C LYS A 53 9.41 -5.46 -15.04
N ARG A 54 9.54 -4.16 -14.75
CA ARG A 54 10.45 -3.23 -15.44
C ARG A 54 11.93 -3.64 -15.36
N ARG A 55 12.34 -4.35 -14.32
CA ARG A 55 13.73 -4.81 -14.08
C ARG A 55 13.91 -6.31 -14.33
N GLY A 56 13.03 -6.92 -15.12
CA GLY A 56 13.03 -8.35 -15.38
C GLY A 56 12.14 -9.15 -14.41
N GLY A 57 11.79 -10.38 -14.82
CA GLY A 57 10.83 -11.24 -14.14
C GLY A 57 9.37 -10.84 -14.39
N THR A 58 8.46 -11.54 -13.74
CA THR A 58 7.02 -11.35 -13.88
C THR A 58 6.36 -11.04 -12.54
N ARG A 59 5.20 -10.43 -12.60
CA ARG A 59 4.31 -10.16 -11.47
C ARG A 59 2.99 -10.84 -11.76
N GLU A 60 2.54 -11.68 -10.85
CA GLU A 60 1.26 -12.35 -10.97
C GLU A 60 0.15 -11.45 -10.43
N ILE A 61 -0.90 -11.28 -11.22
CA ILE A 61 -2.06 -10.47 -10.90
C ILE A 61 -3.28 -11.37 -10.78
N HIS A 62 -3.99 -11.24 -9.68
CA HIS A 62 -5.26 -11.91 -9.42
C HIS A 62 -6.37 -10.87 -9.38
N ALA A 63 -6.98 -10.61 -10.52
CA ALA A 63 -8.04 -9.64 -10.66
C ALA A 63 -9.41 -10.30 -10.42
N PRO A 64 -10.18 -9.88 -9.41
CA PRO A 64 -11.52 -10.40 -9.23
C PRO A 64 -12.40 -10.01 -10.40
N ILE A 65 -13.35 -10.88 -10.76
CA ILE A 65 -14.24 -10.69 -11.91
C ILE A 65 -15.70 -10.56 -11.49
N ASN A 66 -16.52 -10.05 -12.41
CA ASN A 66 -17.99 -10.02 -12.31
C ASN A 66 -18.53 -9.52 -10.95
N LYS A 67 -19.46 -10.28 -10.38
CA LYS A 67 -20.13 -9.96 -9.10
C LYS A 67 -19.13 -9.83 -7.94
N TRP A 68 -18.10 -10.70 -7.92
CA TRP A 68 -17.06 -10.65 -6.88
C TRP A 68 -16.27 -9.35 -6.89
N ARG A 69 -15.88 -8.88 -8.07
CA ARG A 69 -15.22 -7.56 -8.23
C ARG A 69 -16.11 -6.42 -7.73
N ASN A 70 -17.42 -6.46 -8.04
CA ASN A 70 -18.34 -5.43 -7.60
C ASN A 70 -18.52 -5.45 -6.07
N LEU A 71 -18.57 -6.62 -5.46
CA LEU A 71 -18.62 -6.78 -4.01
C LEU A 71 -17.38 -6.18 -3.34
N GLN A 72 -16.20 -6.53 -3.86
CA GLN A 72 -14.95 -5.96 -3.34
C GLN A 72 -14.83 -4.45 -3.57
N ARG A 73 -15.35 -3.89 -4.67
CA ARG A 73 -15.41 -2.44 -4.88
C ARG A 73 -16.31 -1.75 -3.86
N LYS A 74 -17.48 -2.32 -3.57
CA LYS A 74 -18.35 -1.83 -2.51
C LYS A 74 -17.63 -1.84 -1.16
N LEU A 75 -17.00 -2.96 -0.81
CA LEU A 75 -16.24 -3.06 0.44
C LEU A 75 -15.08 -2.06 0.49
N ALA A 76 -14.31 -1.91 -0.59
CA ALA A 76 -13.22 -0.94 -0.66
C ALA A 76 -13.71 0.51 -0.44
N TYR A 77 -14.88 0.84 -0.98
CA TYR A 77 -15.50 2.15 -0.75
C TYR A 77 -15.81 2.37 0.73
N VAL A 78 -16.47 1.41 1.39
CA VAL A 78 -16.79 1.51 2.83
C VAL A 78 -15.52 1.62 3.68
N LEU A 79 -14.51 0.79 3.39
CA LEU A 79 -13.22 0.86 4.09
C LEU A 79 -12.55 2.23 3.89
N ALA A 80 -12.67 2.83 2.71
CA ALA A 80 -12.13 4.16 2.45
C ALA A 80 -12.85 5.27 3.24
N LEU A 81 -14.15 5.15 3.49
CA LEU A 81 -14.89 6.07 4.37
C LEU A 81 -14.37 6.01 5.82
N LYS A 82 -13.94 4.85 6.26
CA LYS A 82 -13.44 4.60 7.63
C LYS A 82 -11.96 4.90 7.81
N TYR A 83 -11.17 4.81 6.74
CA TYR A 83 -9.74 5.02 6.81
C TYR A 83 -9.37 6.49 7.01
N ARG A 84 -8.48 6.77 7.97
CA ARG A 84 -7.88 8.08 8.20
C ARG A 84 -6.41 8.06 7.74
N PRO A 85 -6.11 8.58 6.54
CA PRO A 85 -4.75 8.54 5.99
C PRO A 85 -3.74 9.26 6.88
N LYS A 86 -2.57 8.65 7.08
CA LYS A 86 -1.43 9.35 7.69
C LYS A 86 -0.88 10.40 6.74
N VAL A 87 -0.32 11.47 7.29
CA VAL A 87 0.25 12.57 6.50
C VAL A 87 1.39 12.13 5.59
N CYS A 88 2.13 11.10 6.00
CA CYS A 88 3.25 10.51 5.27
C CYS A 88 2.82 9.52 4.17
N ALA A 89 1.56 9.06 4.14
CA ALA A 89 1.07 8.11 3.17
C ALA A 89 0.54 8.83 1.92
N TYR A 90 0.99 8.39 0.73
CA TYR A 90 0.63 8.98 -0.57
C TYR A 90 0.02 7.97 -1.53
N GLY A 91 0.49 6.72 -1.53
CA GLY A 91 -0.04 5.68 -2.43
C GLY A 91 -1.48 5.28 -2.10
N PHE A 92 -2.31 5.08 -3.12
CA PHE A 92 -3.69 4.61 -3.01
C PHE A 92 -4.61 5.52 -2.18
N ILE A 93 -4.33 6.81 -2.12
CA ILE A 93 -5.12 7.81 -1.39
C ILE A 93 -5.75 8.77 -2.39
N LYS A 94 -7.05 9.00 -2.24
CA LYS A 94 -7.79 9.96 -3.07
C LYS A 94 -7.14 11.35 -2.98
N ASN A 95 -7.02 12.02 -4.12
CA ASN A 95 -6.42 13.36 -4.26
C ASN A 95 -4.94 13.44 -3.88
N LYS A 96 -4.21 12.29 -3.82
CA LYS A 96 -2.75 12.25 -3.72
C LYS A 96 -2.16 11.47 -4.88
N ASN A 97 -1.01 11.89 -5.36
CA ASN A 97 -0.34 11.28 -6.50
C ASN A 97 1.19 11.18 -6.28
N ILE A 98 1.91 10.67 -7.28
CA ILE A 98 3.37 10.50 -7.23
C ILE A 98 4.11 11.85 -7.15
N LEU A 99 3.55 12.91 -7.72
CA LEU A 99 4.14 14.26 -7.68
C LEU A 99 4.07 14.84 -6.27
N ASP A 100 2.93 14.66 -5.58
CA ASP A 100 2.75 15.12 -4.20
C ASP A 100 3.76 14.43 -3.27
N ASN A 101 3.97 13.12 -3.47
CA ASN A 101 4.97 12.34 -2.75
C ASN A 101 6.39 12.86 -3.02
N ALA A 102 6.77 12.97 -4.29
CA ALA A 102 8.09 13.40 -4.72
C ALA A 102 8.42 14.84 -4.27
N SER A 103 7.42 15.72 -4.26
CA SER A 103 7.58 17.14 -3.87
C SER A 103 8.07 17.30 -2.42
N LYS A 104 7.84 16.33 -1.53
CA LYS A 104 8.36 16.34 -0.15
C LYS A 104 9.87 16.15 -0.08
N HIS A 105 10.47 15.62 -1.15
CA HIS A 105 11.88 15.25 -1.22
C HIS A 105 12.68 16.11 -2.21
N VAL A 106 12.14 17.23 -2.66
CA VAL A 106 12.82 18.16 -3.57
C VAL A 106 13.98 18.89 -2.85
N LYS A 107 15.10 19.07 -3.56
CA LYS A 107 16.31 19.77 -3.09
C LYS A 107 16.91 19.19 -1.79
N LYS A 108 16.77 17.89 -1.57
CA LYS A 108 17.36 17.23 -0.40
C LYS A 108 18.83 16.88 -0.62
N SER A 109 19.58 16.82 0.48
CA SER A 109 21.01 16.46 0.45
C SER A 109 21.19 15.02 0.05
N GLU A 110 20.41 14.14 0.67
CA GLU A 110 20.40 12.70 0.37
C GLU A 110 18.99 12.14 0.41
N ILE A 111 18.77 11.11 -0.39
CA ILE A 111 17.53 10.34 -0.45
C ILE A 111 17.85 8.86 -0.29
N LEU A 112 17.25 8.25 0.73
CA LEU A 112 17.24 6.81 0.97
C LEU A 112 15.89 6.26 0.54
N ASN A 113 15.89 5.36 -0.46
CA ASN A 113 14.71 4.61 -0.87
C ASN A 113 14.81 3.16 -0.39
N ILE A 114 13.73 2.65 0.16
CA ILE A 114 13.56 1.28 0.64
C ILE A 114 12.29 0.73 0.00
N ASP A 115 12.36 -0.49 -0.54
CA ASP A 115 11.23 -1.19 -1.17
C ASP A 115 10.84 -2.38 -0.30
N LEU A 116 9.54 -2.65 -0.14
CA LEU A 116 9.06 -3.82 0.58
C LEU A 116 8.90 -5.00 -0.38
N LYS A 117 9.44 -6.16 0.00
CA LYS A 117 9.40 -7.38 -0.82
C LYS A 117 7.97 -7.92 -0.85
N ASP A 118 7.45 -8.23 -2.05
CA ASP A 118 6.16 -8.89 -2.25
C ASP A 118 5.03 -8.30 -1.36
N PHE A 119 4.88 -6.99 -1.40
CA PHE A 119 4.15 -6.16 -0.45
C PHE A 119 2.75 -6.69 -0.08
N PHE A 120 1.90 -6.98 -1.06
CA PHE A 120 0.51 -7.39 -0.79
C PHE A 120 0.43 -8.75 -0.11
N THR A 121 1.26 -9.70 -0.49
CA THR A 121 1.24 -11.07 0.03
C THR A 121 1.80 -11.19 1.45
N GLN A 122 2.42 -10.14 1.98
CA GLN A 122 2.82 -10.09 3.39
C GLN A 122 1.65 -9.85 4.36
N PHE A 123 0.50 -9.46 3.83
CA PHE A 123 -0.70 -9.22 4.64
C PHE A 123 -1.62 -10.44 4.59
N HIS A 124 -1.48 -11.32 5.57
CA HIS A 124 -2.29 -12.53 5.67
C HIS A 124 -3.62 -12.29 6.40
N PHE A 125 -4.54 -13.22 6.23
CA PHE A 125 -5.89 -13.23 6.79
C PHE A 125 -5.95 -12.81 8.27
N GLY A 126 -5.12 -13.43 9.12
CA GLY A 126 -5.12 -13.16 10.57
C GLY A 126 -4.76 -11.72 10.92
N ARG A 127 -3.86 -11.06 10.15
CA ARG A 127 -3.54 -9.64 10.36
C ARG A 127 -4.73 -8.74 10.05
N ILE A 128 -5.49 -9.06 9.01
CA ILE A 128 -6.68 -8.29 8.62
C ILE A 128 -7.74 -8.42 9.71
N VAL A 129 -8.02 -9.66 10.17
CA VAL A 129 -8.96 -9.89 11.28
C VAL A 129 -8.51 -9.14 12.52
N GLY A 130 -7.24 -9.27 12.93
CA GLY A 130 -6.70 -8.58 14.10
C GLY A 130 -6.83 -7.06 14.02
N MET A 131 -6.50 -6.46 12.87
CA MET A 131 -6.65 -5.02 12.64
C MET A 131 -8.13 -4.57 12.76
N LEU A 132 -9.05 -5.30 12.12
CA LEU A 132 -10.47 -4.94 12.11
C LEU A 132 -11.13 -5.09 13.49
N LYS A 133 -10.66 -6.02 14.33
CA LYS A 133 -11.11 -6.17 15.72
C LYS A 133 -10.53 -5.13 16.67
N ALA A 134 -9.35 -4.63 16.36
CA ALA A 134 -8.69 -3.61 17.18
C ALA A 134 -9.28 -2.21 16.96
N LYS A 135 -9.08 -1.32 17.92
CA LYS A 135 -9.33 0.12 17.73
C LYS A 135 -8.49 0.66 16.57
N PRO A 136 -9.01 1.55 15.73
CA PRO A 136 -10.29 2.26 15.87
C PRO A 136 -11.51 1.57 15.24
N TYR A 137 -11.36 0.36 14.65
CA TYR A 137 -12.45 -0.28 13.90
C TYR A 137 -13.40 -1.07 14.82
N SER A 138 -12.89 -1.85 15.76
CA SER A 138 -13.63 -2.55 16.81
C SER A 138 -14.78 -3.44 16.31
N LEU A 139 -14.64 -4.06 15.13
CA LEU A 139 -15.63 -4.97 14.56
C LEU A 139 -15.78 -6.24 15.39
N GLY A 140 -16.97 -6.86 15.32
CA GLY A 140 -17.18 -8.20 15.85
C GLY A 140 -16.30 -9.25 15.14
N GLU A 141 -16.03 -10.35 15.82
CA GLU A 141 -15.16 -11.44 15.31
C GLU A 141 -15.65 -11.97 13.96
N GLU A 142 -16.93 -12.28 13.84
CA GLU A 142 -17.51 -12.85 12.63
C GLU A 142 -17.50 -11.83 11.49
N ALA A 143 -17.83 -10.56 11.75
CA ALA A 143 -17.78 -9.50 10.76
C ALA A 143 -16.35 -9.29 10.24
N ALA A 144 -15.36 -9.24 11.13
CA ALA A 144 -13.94 -9.09 10.76
C ALA A 144 -13.43 -10.27 9.93
N ARG A 145 -13.79 -11.50 10.29
CA ARG A 145 -13.48 -12.72 9.52
C ARG A 145 -14.14 -12.70 8.14
N THR A 146 -15.39 -12.28 8.06
CA THR A 146 -16.12 -12.14 6.80
C THR A 146 -15.46 -11.16 5.86
N ILE A 147 -15.04 -9.99 6.34
CA ILE A 147 -14.27 -9.03 5.53
C ILE A 147 -12.95 -9.64 5.07
N ALA A 148 -12.22 -10.32 5.95
CA ALA A 148 -10.98 -10.99 5.59
C ALA A 148 -11.18 -12.09 4.54
N GLN A 149 -12.27 -12.85 4.61
CA GLN A 149 -12.65 -13.86 3.59
C GLN A 149 -12.96 -13.22 2.22
N ILE A 150 -13.65 -12.07 2.21
CA ILE A 150 -13.94 -11.35 0.97
C ILE A 150 -12.67 -10.82 0.31
N THR A 151 -11.64 -10.49 1.09
CA THR A 151 -10.48 -9.72 0.62
C THR A 151 -9.24 -10.55 0.36
N CYS A 152 -9.12 -11.72 0.96
CA CYS A 152 -7.99 -12.63 0.78
C CYS A 152 -8.24 -13.64 -0.36
N LEU A 153 -7.16 -13.98 -1.05
CA LEU A 153 -7.05 -15.14 -1.92
C LEU A 153 -5.89 -15.99 -1.39
N ASN A 154 -6.13 -17.29 -1.18
CA ASN A 154 -5.13 -18.20 -0.61
C ASN A 154 -4.52 -17.69 0.72
N GLY A 155 -5.35 -17.06 1.55
CA GLY A 155 -4.97 -16.57 2.88
C GLY A 155 -4.20 -15.25 2.92
N VAL A 156 -3.94 -14.58 1.78
CA VAL A 156 -3.21 -13.29 1.69
C VAL A 156 -3.94 -12.29 0.81
N LEU A 157 -3.56 -11.01 0.90
CA LEU A 157 -4.09 -9.99 -0.01
C LEU A 157 -3.59 -10.22 -1.44
N PRO A 158 -4.48 -10.41 -2.42
CA PRO A 158 -4.08 -10.59 -3.81
C PRO A 158 -3.66 -9.25 -4.43
N GLN A 159 -2.67 -9.30 -5.31
CA GLN A 159 -2.32 -8.18 -6.16
C GLN A 159 -3.32 -8.07 -7.32
N GLY A 160 -4.06 -6.97 -7.41
CA GLY A 160 -5.09 -6.73 -8.43
C GLY A 160 -6.52 -6.66 -7.90
N ALA A 161 -6.74 -6.95 -6.62
CA ALA A 161 -8.05 -6.80 -5.99
C ALA A 161 -8.34 -5.35 -5.57
N PRO A 162 -9.58 -4.86 -5.73
CA PRO A 162 -9.96 -3.49 -5.35
C PRO A 162 -9.76 -3.16 -3.87
N THR A 163 -9.83 -4.17 -2.99
CA THR A 163 -9.70 -4.02 -1.54
C THR A 163 -8.25 -3.98 -1.06
N SER A 164 -7.32 -4.58 -1.81
CA SER A 164 -5.92 -4.70 -1.38
C SER A 164 -5.25 -3.35 -1.12
N PRO A 165 -5.40 -2.31 -1.97
CA PRO A 165 -4.79 -1.01 -1.74
C PRO A 165 -5.21 -0.33 -0.44
N ILE A 166 -6.49 -0.30 -0.15
CA ILE A 166 -7.00 0.35 1.07
C ILE A 166 -6.60 -0.43 2.32
N LEU A 167 -6.71 -1.77 2.29
CA LEU A 167 -6.34 -2.62 3.43
C LEU A 167 -4.84 -2.54 3.74
N THR A 168 -3.97 -2.49 2.73
CA THR A 168 -2.52 -2.30 2.97
C THR A 168 -2.24 -0.97 3.65
N ASN A 169 -2.92 0.10 3.27
CA ASN A 169 -2.77 1.40 3.95
C ASN A 169 -3.26 1.35 5.40
N MET A 170 -4.40 0.72 5.67
CA MET A 170 -4.91 0.53 7.04
C MET A 170 -3.92 -0.28 7.89
N LEU A 171 -3.40 -1.38 7.36
CA LEU A 171 -2.46 -2.29 8.02
C LEU A 171 -1.07 -1.67 8.22
N CYS A 172 -0.65 -0.75 7.35
CA CYS A 172 0.61 -0.02 7.50
C CYS A 172 0.52 1.18 8.47
N SER A 173 -0.64 1.50 9.01
CA SER A 173 -0.79 2.66 9.93
C SER A 173 0.15 2.59 11.17
N PRO A 174 0.36 1.44 11.83
CA PRO A 174 1.35 1.33 12.90
C PRO A 174 2.80 1.52 12.41
N LEU A 175 3.15 0.95 11.26
CA LEU A 175 4.45 1.15 10.61
C LEU A 175 4.69 2.64 10.34
N ASP A 176 3.72 3.31 9.73
CA ASP A 176 3.82 4.75 9.41
C ASP A 176 4.05 5.60 10.68
N ASN A 177 3.37 5.29 11.79
CA ASN A 177 3.59 5.97 13.07
C ASN A 177 5.04 5.80 13.56
N GLN A 178 5.56 4.57 13.54
CA GLN A 178 6.92 4.27 14.00
C GLN A 178 7.97 4.91 13.10
N LEU A 179 7.80 4.85 11.76
CA LEU A 179 8.73 5.46 10.82
C LEU A 179 8.69 6.99 10.84
N MET A 180 7.53 7.61 11.10
CA MET A 180 7.45 9.07 11.34
C MET A 180 8.21 9.48 12.60
N GLN A 181 8.07 8.72 13.70
CA GLN A 181 8.82 8.99 14.93
C GLN A 181 10.32 8.79 14.72
N TYR A 182 10.71 7.72 14.01
CA TYR A 182 12.10 7.47 13.63
C TYR A 182 12.66 8.62 12.80
N ALA A 183 11.95 9.06 11.78
CA ALA A 183 12.34 10.18 10.92
C ALA A 183 12.51 11.48 11.73
N LYS A 184 11.58 11.78 12.63
CA LYS A 184 11.65 12.95 13.51
C LYS A 184 12.91 12.90 14.40
N LYS A 185 13.20 11.75 15.01
CA LYS A 185 14.40 11.55 15.86
C LYS A 185 15.70 11.82 15.10
N HIS A 186 15.76 11.49 13.81
CA HIS A 186 16.94 11.62 12.97
C HIS A 186 16.92 12.83 12.04
N ALA A 187 16.00 13.77 12.24
CA ALA A 187 15.81 14.98 11.42
C ALA A 187 15.65 14.68 9.90
N LEU A 188 14.90 13.61 9.59
CA LEU A 188 14.59 13.17 8.22
C LEU A 188 13.15 13.50 7.85
N VAL A 189 12.90 13.67 6.56
CA VAL A 189 11.55 13.64 5.97
C VAL A 189 11.24 12.19 5.58
N TYR A 190 10.07 11.70 5.95
CA TYR A 190 9.59 10.37 5.64
C TYR A 190 8.30 10.42 4.82
N THR A 191 8.22 9.63 3.77
CA THR A 191 6.98 9.36 3.05
C THR A 191 6.90 7.89 2.61
N ARG A 192 5.67 7.41 2.39
CA ARG A 192 5.39 6.08 1.83
C ARG A 192 4.42 6.17 0.66
N TYR A 193 4.79 5.55 -0.44
CA TYR A 193 3.90 5.34 -1.59
C TYR A 193 3.75 3.83 -1.83
N ALA A 194 2.68 3.23 -1.30
CA ALA A 194 2.47 1.78 -1.28
C ALA A 194 3.63 1.04 -0.58
N ASP A 195 4.44 0.28 -1.34
CA ASP A 195 5.64 -0.44 -0.95
C ASP A 195 6.91 0.41 -0.99
N ASP A 196 6.89 1.55 -1.68
CA ASP A 196 8.03 2.48 -1.75
C ASP A 196 8.09 3.37 -0.52
N ILE A 197 9.15 3.26 0.25
CA ILE A 197 9.46 4.06 1.44
C ILE A 197 10.62 4.97 1.12
N THR A 198 10.46 6.27 1.41
CA THR A 198 11.49 7.26 1.15
C THR A 198 11.79 8.05 2.41
N PHE A 199 13.10 8.11 2.77
CA PHE A 199 13.64 9.07 3.73
C PHE A 199 14.53 10.08 3.01
N SER A 200 14.56 11.31 3.46
CA SER A 200 15.48 12.31 2.93
C SER A 200 15.96 13.27 3.99
N SER A 201 17.21 13.73 3.84
CA SER A 201 17.87 14.69 4.73
C SER A 201 17.93 16.08 4.10
N PHE A 202 18.08 17.10 4.94
CA PHE A 202 18.31 18.49 4.54
C PHE A 202 19.58 19.01 5.18
N GLY A 203 20.50 19.53 4.37
CA GLY A 203 21.75 20.15 4.84
C GLY A 203 22.83 19.17 5.33
N LYS A 204 22.46 17.96 5.75
CA LYS A 204 23.36 16.93 6.30
C LYS A 204 23.19 15.62 5.56
N SER A 205 24.22 14.76 5.60
CA SER A 205 24.13 13.37 5.16
C SER A 205 23.23 12.55 6.09
N ILE A 206 22.60 11.50 5.56
CA ILE A 206 21.94 10.49 6.38
C ILE A 206 23.01 9.74 7.15
N SER A 207 22.89 9.70 8.47
CA SER A 207 23.90 9.11 9.34
C SER A 207 24.20 7.65 8.97
N GLU A 208 25.45 7.24 9.06
CA GLU A 208 25.87 5.83 8.93
C GLU A 208 25.21 4.93 9.99
N ASN A 209 24.73 5.49 11.09
CA ASN A 209 23.90 4.78 12.08
C ASN A 209 22.49 4.47 11.57
N ILE A 210 22.12 4.86 10.35
CA ILE A 210 20.84 4.59 9.69
C ILE A 210 21.03 3.69 8.49
N VAL A 211 22.00 4.02 7.64
CA VAL A 211 22.37 3.28 6.43
C VAL A 211 23.88 3.32 6.23
N PHE A 212 24.49 2.19 6.02
CA PHE A 212 25.93 2.04 5.85
C PHE A 212 26.23 1.07 4.70
N SER A 213 27.48 1.08 4.21
CA SER A 213 27.92 0.22 3.11
C SER A 213 28.91 -0.83 3.62
N VAL A 214 28.64 -2.11 3.28
CA VAL A 214 29.55 -3.23 3.47
C VAL A 214 29.68 -3.94 2.12
N ASP A 215 30.87 -4.20 1.64
CA ASP A 215 31.13 -4.87 0.36
C ASP A 215 30.35 -4.27 -0.82
N ASN A 216 30.29 -2.95 -0.90
CA ASN A 216 29.51 -2.19 -1.90
C ASN A 216 27.99 -2.44 -1.86
N LYS A 217 27.46 -3.06 -0.82
CA LYS A 217 26.03 -3.20 -0.57
C LYS A 217 25.58 -2.27 0.55
N LEU A 218 24.39 -1.72 0.40
CA LEU A 218 23.79 -0.87 1.43
C LEU A 218 23.02 -1.72 2.43
N HIS A 219 23.28 -1.48 3.70
CA HIS A 219 22.58 -2.08 4.82
C HIS A 219 21.92 -1.02 5.67
N LEU A 220 20.76 -1.36 6.23
CA LEU A 220 20.06 -0.51 7.18
C LEU A 220 20.47 -0.90 8.61
N SER A 221 20.46 0.08 9.51
CA SER A 221 20.71 -0.18 10.92
C SER A 221 19.64 -1.10 11.53
N ASP A 222 20.05 -1.88 12.53
CA ASP A 222 19.14 -2.77 13.27
C ASP A 222 17.95 -2.03 13.86
N SER A 223 18.15 -0.79 14.30
CA SER A 223 17.08 0.06 14.84
C SER A 223 16.00 0.35 13.81
N LEU A 224 16.36 0.56 12.53
CA LEU A 224 15.41 0.76 11.43
C LEU A 224 14.81 -0.57 10.96
N VAL A 225 15.62 -1.62 10.78
CA VAL A 225 15.17 -2.96 10.38
C VAL A 225 14.15 -3.52 11.38
N ASN A 226 14.39 -3.37 12.69
CA ASN A 226 13.50 -3.83 13.74
C ASN A 226 12.09 -3.19 13.67
N ILE A 227 11.95 -1.99 13.12
CA ILE A 227 10.63 -1.40 12.89
C ILE A 227 9.84 -2.23 11.86
N PHE A 228 10.48 -2.66 10.78
CA PHE A 228 9.83 -3.51 9.77
C PHE A 228 9.52 -4.90 10.31
N VAL A 229 10.46 -5.51 11.04
CA VAL A 229 10.28 -6.83 11.68
C VAL A 229 9.11 -6.82 12.65
N LYS A 230 9.01 -5.80 13.53
CA LYS A 230 7.88 -5.63 14.46
C LYS A 230 6.53 -5.50 13.76
N ASN A 231 6.53 -4.98 12.54
CA ASN A 231 5.34 -4.89 11.70
C ASN A 231 5.19 -6.10 10.75
N SER A 232 5.98 -7.17 10.92
CA SER A 232 5.98 -8.37 10.08
C SER A 232 6.08 -8.04 8.59
N LEU A 233 6.98 -7.13 8.23
CA LEU A 233 7.25 -6.71 6.86
C LEU A 233 8.71 -6.96 6.52
N LYS A 234 8.94 -7.49 5.30
CA LYS A 234 10.27 -7.79 4.78
C LYS A 234 10.72 -6.72 3.80
N ILE A 235 11.93 -6.23 3.99
CA ILE A 235 12.59 -5.28 3.09
C ILE A 235 13.16 -6.05 1.89
N ASN A 236 13.16 -5.42 0.74
CA ASN A 236 13.90 -5.85 -0.43
C ASN A 236 15.31 -5.23 -0.41
N GLU A 237 16.26 -5.94 0.18
CA GLU A 237 17.62 -5.44 0.40
C GLU A 237 18.32 -5.05 -0.91
N GLU A 238 18.06 -5.78 -2.01
CA GLU A 238 18.65 -5.49 -3.32
C GLU A 238 18.18 -4.15 -3.93
N LYS A 239 17.09 -3.60 -3.43
CA LYS A 239 16.51 -2.34 -3.92
C LYS A 239 16.78 -1.16 -3.01
N ILE A 240 17.48 -1.34 -1.89
CA ILE A 240 17.89 -0.22 -1.05
C ILE A 240 18.79 0.70 -1.88
N SER A 241 18.50 1.99 -1.88
CA SER A 241 19.34 2.94 -2.59
C SER A 241 19.48 4.25 -1.83
N LEU A 242 20.73 4.71 -1.70
CA LEU A 242 21.08 6.01 -1.16
C LEU A 242 21.66 6.89 -2.29
N LYS A 243 21.07 8.06 -2.50
CA LYS A 243 21.47 9.00 -3.55
C LYS A 243 21.73 10.38 -2.97
N THR A 244 22.96 10.86 -3.17
CA THR A 244 23.35 12.23 -2.85
C THR A 244 22.86 13.21 -3.92
N LYS A 245 22.88 14.51 -3.64
CA LYS A 245 22.46 15.56 -4.59
C LYS A 245 23.32 15.64 -5.86
N GLN A 246 24.55 15.12 -5.85
CA GLN A 246 25.42 15.03 -7.02
C GLN A 246 24.97 13.96 -8.02
N ARG A 247 24.20 13.00 -7.57
CA ARG A 247 23.62 11.95 -8.40
C ARG A 247 22.13 12.24 -8.65
N ARG A 248 21.57 11.60 -9.67
CA ARG A 248 20.13 11.69 -9.94
C ARG A 248 19.33 11.11 -8.78
N GLN A 249 18.62 11.98 -8.08
CA GLN A 249 17.69 11.63 -7.01
C GLN A 249 16.30 11.39 -7.59
N GLU A 250 15.69 10.28 -7.25
CA GLU A 250 14.41 9.86 -7.79
C GLU A 250 13.51 9.33 -6.66
N VAL A 251 12.25 9.77 -6.64
CA VAL A 251 11.21 9.32 -5.71
C VAL A 251 9.97 8.96 -6.52
N THR A 252 9.49 7.72 -6.41
CA THR A 252 8.33 7.20 -7.16
C THR A 252 8.39 7.49 -8.67
N GLY A 253 9.59 7.43 -9.26
CA GLY A 253 9.80 7.67 -10.69
C GLY A 253 9.99 9.14 -11.10
N ILE A 254 9.86 10.09 -10.18
CA ILE A 254 10.05 11.53 -10.39
C ILE A 254 11.46 11.94 -9.94
N ILE A 255 12.17 12.72 -10.77
CA ILE A 255 13.46 13.32 -10.42
C ILE A 255 13.21 14.53 -9.52
N VAL A 256 13.98 14.66 -8.42
CA VAL A 256 13.71 15.65 -7.36
C VAL A 256 14.92 16.53 -7.00
N ASN A 257 16.00 16.50 -7.80
CA ASN A 257 17.22 17.27 -7.49
C ASN A 257 16.99 18.78 -7.34
N LYS A 258 16.28 19.42 -8.26
CA LYS A 258 16.02 20.89 -8.26
C LYS A 258 14.55 21.23 -8.15
N PHE A 259 13.74 20.54 -8.92
CA PHE A 259 12.28 20.60 -8.99
C PHE A 259 11.78 19.25 -9.47
N PRO A 260 10.49 18.89 -9.24
CA PRO A 260 9.96 17.64 -9.74
C PRO A 260 10.02 17.61 -11.27
N ASN A 261 10.64 16.56 -11.82
CA ASN A 261 10.79 16.41 -13.27
C ASN A 261 10.68 14.95 -13.70
N ILE A 262 10.31 14.74 -14.95
CA ILE A 262 10.25 13.41 -15.57
C ILE A 262 11.64 12.99 -16.08
N LYS A 263 11.84 11.68 -16.24
CA LYS A 263 13.07 11.15 -16.87
C LYS A 263 13.15 11.60 -18.33
N ARG A 264 14.34 11.97 -18.77
CA ARG A 264 14.60 12.38 -20.17
C ARG A 264 14.19 11.32 -21.19
N GLU A 265 14.38 10.04 -20.85
CA GLU A 265 13.94 8.91 -21.70
C GLU A 265 12.42 8.90 -21.90
N TYR A 266 11.66 9.13 -20.82
CA TYR A 266 10.20 9.20 -20.88
C TYR A 266 9.73 10.37 -21.76
N TYR A 267 10.35 11.53 -21.58
CA TYR A 267 10.07 12.70 -22.42
C TYR A 267 10.36 12.42 -23.91
N LYS A 268 11.52 11.79 -24.23
CA LYS A 268 11.88 11.42 -25.59
C LYS A 268 10.87 10.43 -26.20
N ASN A 269 10.43 9.43 -25.43
CA ASN A 269 9.45 8.45 -25.89
C ASN A 269 8.09 9.10 -26.22
N ILE A 270 7.60 10.00 -25.35
CA ILE A 270 6.36 10.74 -25.62
C ILE A 270 6.52 11.59 -26.89
N ARG A 271 7.63 12.31 -27.02
CA ARG A 271 7.89 13.12 -28.21
C ARG A 271 7.94 12.28 -29.49
N ALA A 272 8.58 11.12 -29.44
CA ALA A 272 8.61 10.19 -30.57
C ALA A 272 7.20 9.70 -30.95
N LEU A 273 6.38 9.33 -29.96
CA LEU A 273 4.99 8.92 -30.19
C LEU A 273 4.17 10.03 -30.84
N LEU A 274 4.30 11.27 -30.39
CA LEU A 274 3.59 12.43 -30.96
C LEU A 274 4.03 12.79 -32.38
N HIS A 275 5.24 12.38 -32.81
CA HIS A 275 5.69 12.55 -34.18
C HIS A 275 5.21 11.44 -35.13
N MET A 276 4.64 10.35 -34.60
CA MET A 276 4.10 9.25 -35.40
C MET A 276 2.61 9.45 -35.72
N PHE A 277 1.96 10.45 -35.14
CA PHE A 277 0.60 10.90 -35.45
C PHE A 277 0.60 12.24 -36.15
#